data_0defcb591e48064dfa8a730a597fa749
#
_entry.id   0defcb591e48064dfa8a730a597fa749
#
_cell.length_a   1.000
_cell.length_b   1.000
_cell.length_c   1.000
_cell.angle_alpha   90.00
_cell.angle_beta   90.00
_cell.angle_gamma   90.00
#
_symmetry.space_group_name_H-M   'P 1'
#
loop_
_entity.id
_entity.type
_entity.pdbx_description
1 polymer ?
#
loop_
_entity_poly.entity_id
_entity_poly.type
_entity_poly.pdbx_seq_one_letter_code
_entity_poly.pdbx_strand_id
1 'polypeptide(L)'
;ILFGMTSFGTAHQFVLEILQTPLKGMGDTLAANAIYSFACTFLWFFGINGPAVANSVYFIGNVLTIEQQVAFEAGQALPHIFTNPFSNFFCNFGGGGSTLSLVIVMLGFCKSQRIKQLGRLSIVPGIFGINEPIIFGLPVVLNPIIAIPFILVPMMNLILSYCATL
;
A
#
# COMPACT_ATOMS: atom_id res chain seq x y z
N ILE A 1 -6.89 -29.83 -7.29
CA ILE A 1 -8.02 -30.80 -7.38
C ILE A 1 -9.10 -30.44 -6.35
N LEU A 2 -8.76 -30.19 -5.07
CA LEU A 2 -9.73 -29.86 -4.01
C LEU A 2 -10.58 -28.61 -4.32
N PHE A 3 -9.98 -27.53 -4.85
CA PHE A 3 -10.69 -26.29 -5.18
C PHE A 3 -11.59 -26.40 -6.41
N GLY A 4 -11.29 -27.28 -7.35
CA GLY A 4 -12.12 -27.51 -8.54
C GLY A 4 -13.47 -28.21 -8.24
N MET A 5 -13.68 -28.70 -7.02
CA MET A 5 -14.94 -29.30 -6.55
C MET A 5 -15.81 -28.32 -5.74
N THR A 6 -15.32 -27.10 -5.50
CA THR A 6 -16.06 -26.05 -4.82
C THR A 6 -16.64 -25.05 -5.83
N SER A 7 -17.65 -24.30 -5.44
CA SER A 7 -18.23 -23.22 -6.27
C SER A 7 -17.24 -22.11 -6.65
N PHE A 8 -16.07 -22.10 -6.03
CA PHE A 8 -15.02 -21.09 -6.23
C PHE A 8 -14.00 -21.44 -7.35
N GLY A 9 -14.04 -22.67 -7.92
CA GLY A 9 -13.23 -23.09 -9.04
C GLY A 9 -11.74 -23.24 -8.72
N THR A 10 -10.99 -22.16 -8.54
CA THR A 10 -9.54 -22.20 -8.26
C THR A 10 -9.21 -21.51 -6.94
N ALA A 11 -8.05 -21.85 -6.35
CA ALA A 11 -7.54 -21.16 -5.15
C ALA A 11 -7.42 -19.65 -5.35
N HIS A 12 -7.04 -19.22 -6.57
CA HIS A 12 -6.97 -17.82 -6.93
C HIS A 12 -8.35 -17.15 -6.89
N GLN A 13 -9.37 -17.78 -7.48
CA GLN A 13 -10.75 -17.27 -7.46
C GLN A 13 -11.30 -17.19 -6.03
N PHE A 14 -11.02 -18.18 -5.19
CA PHE A 14 -11.41 -18.17 -3.79
C PHE A 14 -10.84 -16.97 -3.02
N VAL A 15 -9.53 -16.71 -3.20
CA VAL A 15 -8.87 -15.55 -2.59
C VAL A 15 -9.44 -14.24 -3.13
N LEU A 16 -9.66 -14.15 -4.45
CA LEU A 16 -10.28 -12.99 -5.08
C LEU A 16 -11.65 -12.71 -4.49
N GLU A 17 -12.51 -13.72 -4.38
CA GLU A 17 -13.90 -13.55 -3.96
C GLU A 17 -14.02 -13.17 -2.48
N ILE A 18 -13.18 -13.79 -1.60
CA ILE A 18 -13.14 -13.44 -0.18
C ILE A 18 -12.68 -12.00 0.03
N LEU A 19 -11.69 -11.53 -0.74
CA LEU A 19 -11.16 -10.18 -0.60
C LEU A 19 -12.01 -9.14 -1.34
N GLN A 20 -12.53 -9.46 -2.53
CA GLN A 20 -13.31 -8.51 -3.33
C GLN A 20 -14.71 -8.25 -2.77
N THR A 21 -15.39 -9.28 -2.24
CA THR A 21 -16.79 -9.16 -1.84
C THR A 21 -17.02 -8.10 -0.76
N PRO A 22 -16.27 -8.10 0.36
CA PRO A 22 -16.41 -7.04 1.37
C PRO A 22 -15.95 -5.67 0.86
N LEU A 23 -14.90 -5.63 0.02
CA LEU A 23 -14.33 -4.37 -0.45
C LEU A 23 -15.17 -3.68 -1.53
N LYS A 24 -15.83 -4.43 -2.42
CA LYS A 24 -16.75 -3.87 -3.42
C LYS A 24 -17.94 -3.15 -2.81
N GLY A 25 -18.44 -3.64 -1.67
CA GLY A 25 -19.57 -3.03 -0.97
C GLY A 25 -19.21 -1.79 -0.15
N MET A 26 -17.92 -1.57 0.14
CA MET A 26 -17.46 -0.47 0.98
C MET A 26 -17.04 0.78 0.19
N GLY A 27 -16.77 0.67 -1.11
CA GLY A 27 -16.49 1.78 -2.02
C GLY A 27 -15.38 2.71 -1.54
N ASP A 28 -15.63 4.01 -1.63
CA ASP A 28 -14.75 5.11 -1.23
C ASP A 28 -14.86 5.42 0.27
N THR A 29 -14.62 4.42 1.13
CA THR A 29 -14.67 4.61 2.59
C THR A 29 -13.29 4.50 3.23
N LEU A 30 -13.10 5.23 4.34
CA LEU A 30 -11.87 5.13 5.15
C LEU A 30 -11.61 3.69 5.61
N ALA A 31 -12.67 2.97 5.99
CA ALA A 31 -12.56 1.59 6.47
C ALA A 31 -12.05 0.63 5.37
N ALA A 32 -12.58 0.74 4.15
CA ALA A 32 -12.12 -0.07 3.03
C ALA A 32 -10.64 0.18 2.71
N ASN A 33 -10.25 1.45 2.69
CA ASN A 33 -8.87 1.83 2.39
C ASN A 33 -7.90 1.47 3.53
N ALA A 34 -8.34 1.48 4.78
CA ALA A 34 -7.56 0.98 5.92
C ALA A 34 -7.33 -0.53 5.82
N ILE A 35 -8.36 -1.31 5.49
CA ILE A 35 -8.26 -2.76 5.26
C ILE A 35 -7.33 -3.06 4.08
N TYR A 36 -7.46 -2.32 2.98
CA TYR A 36 -6.58 -2.44 1.82
C TYR A 36 -5.12 -2.14 2.18
N SER A 37 -4.85 -1.02 2.87
CA SER A 37 -3.51 -0.63 3.31
C SER A 37 -2.89 -1.66 4.25
N PHE A 38 -3.68 -2.16 5.20
CA PHE A 38 -3.26 -3.25 6.09
C PHE A 38 -2.92 -4.51 5.30
N ALA A 39 -3.78 -4.95 4.39
CA ALA A 39 -3.55 -6.15 3.58
C ALA A 39 -2.26 -6.03 2.73
N CYS A 40 -2.04 -4.88 2.10
CA CYS A 40 -0.83 -4.63 1.31
C CYS A 40 0.44 -4.74 2.16
N THR A 41 0.48 -4.08 3.32
CA THR A 41 1.65 -4.09 4.19
C THR A 41 1.85 -5.43 4.89
N PHE A 42 0.77 -6.12 5.21
CA PHE A 42 0.81 -7.46 5.77
C PHE A 42 1.37 -8.49 4.78
N LEU A 43 1.01 -8.40 3.50
CA LEU A 43 1.60 -9.25 2.46
C LEU A 43 3.10 -9.00 2.29
N TRP A 44 3.53 -7.74 2.37
CA TRP A 44 4.96 -7.39 2.37
C TRP A 44 5.74 -8.00 3.54
N PHE A 45 5.11 -8.17 4.69
CA PHE A 45 5.73 -8.87 5.83
C PHE A 45 6.15 -10.29 5.47
N PHE A 46 5.44 -10.97 4.57
CA PHE A 46 5.81 -12.28 4.03
C PHE A 46 6.71 -12.22 2.78
N GLY A 47 7.15 -11.03 2.36
CA GLY A 47 7.94 -10.84 1.14
C GLY A 47 7.13 -10.88 -0.15
N ILE A 48 5.81 -10.82 -0.05
CA ILE A 48 4.90 -10.79 -1.20
C ILE A 48 4.62 -9.32 -1.53
N ASN A 49 4.74 -8.94 -2.81
CA ASN A 49 4.40 -7.58 -3.23
C ASN A 49 2.90 -7.31 -3.03
N GLY A 50 2.58 -6.68 -1.89
CA GLY A 50 1.20 -6.42 -1.47
C GLY A 50 0.38 -5.64 -2.49
N PRO A 51 0.85 -4.48 -2.97
CA PRO A 51 0.15 -3.72 -4.00
C PRO A 51 -0.10 -4.50 -5.29
N ALA A 52 0.85 -5.33 -5.75
CA ALA A 52 0.65 -6.13 -6.95
C ALA A 52 -0.47 -7.16 -6.78
N VAL A 53 -0.52 -7.83 -5.64
CA VAL A 53 -1.60 -8.78 -5.30
C VAL A 53 -2.91 -8.02 -5.04
N ALA A 54 -2.87 -6.99 -4.21
CA ALA A 54 -4.07 -6.26 -3.81
C ALA A 54 -4.72 -5.53 -4.98
N ASN A 55 -3.96 -4.94 -5.91
CA ASN A 55 -4.50 -4.29 -7.10
C ASN A 55 -5.16 -5.28 -8.08
N SER A 56 -4.73 -6.52 -8.13
CA SER A 56 -5.41 -7.55 -8.93
C SER A 56 -6.79 -7.92 -8.37
N VAL A 57 -7.01 -7.67 -7.09
CA VAL A 57 -8.24 -7.96 -6.34
C VAL A 57 -9.12 -6.73 -6.17
N TYR A 58 -8.51 -5.62 -5.78
CA TYR A 58 -9.17 -4.36 -5.45
C TYR A 58 -8.87 -3.30 -6.49
N PHE A 59 -9.55 -3.38 -7.62
CA PHE A 59 -9.40 -2.47 -8.75
C PHE A 59 -10.09 -1.11 -8.54
N ILE A 60 -10.78 -0.93 -7.43
CA ILE A 60 -11.60 0.27 -7.15
C ILE A 60 -10.77 1.56 -7.19
N GLY A 61 -9.58 1.59 -6.63
CA GLY A 61 -8.73 2.79 -6.66
C GLY A 61 -8.44 3.33 -8.07
N ASN A 62 -8.37 2.45 -9.08
CA ASN A 62 -8.24 2.86 -10.48
C ASN A 62 -9.55 3.43 -11.02
N VAL A 63 -10.70 2.81 -10.70
CA VAL A 63 -12.02 3.30 -11.10
C VAL A 63 -12.28 4.69 -10.51
N LEU A 64 -12.08 4.87 -9.21
CA LEU A 64 -12.22 6.15 -8.53
C LEU A 64 -11.29 7.23 -9.12
N THR A 65 -10.07 6.86 -9.53
CA THR A 65 -9.15 7.79 -10.19
C THR A 65 -9.67 8.25 -11.55
N ILE A 66 -10.25 7.35 -12.34
CA ILE A 66 -10.83 7.68 -13.65
C ILE A 66 -12.08 8.56 -13.47
N GLU A 67 -12.97 8.21 -12.55
CA GLU A 67 -14.17 9.00 -12.24
C GLU A 67 -13.82 10.41 -11.77
N GLN A 68 -12.79 10.54 -10.91
CA GLN A 68 -12.24 11.80 -10.46
C GLN A 68 -11.71 12.65 -11.61
N GLN A 69 -10.99 12.05 -12.56
CA GLN A 69 -10.45 12.74 -13.73
C GLN A 69 -11.58 13.23 -14.65
N VAL A 70 -12.57 12.40 -14.92
CA VAL A 70 -13.74 12.77 -15.73
C VAL A 70 -14.51 13.94 -15.09
N ALA A 71 -14.72 13.90 -13.77
CA ALA A 71 -15.37 15.01 -13.04
C ALA A 71 -14.55 16.30 -13.14
N PHE A 72 -13.23 16.22 -13.00
CA PHE A 72 -12.32 17.35 -13.13
C PHE A 72 -12.38 17.98 -14.53
N GLU A 73 -12.32 17.19 -15.58
CA GLU A 73 -12.40 17.63 -16.98
C GLU A 73 -13.77 18.27 -17.30
N ALA A 74 -14.83 17.79 -16.64
CA ALA A 74 -16.18 18.35 -16.75
C ALA A 74 -16.41 19.61 -15.90
N GLY A 75 -15.42 20.06 -15.12
CA GLY A 75 -15.53 21.20 -14.21
C GLY A 75 -16.48 20.96 -13.03
N GLN A 76 -16.71 19.71 -12.68
CA GLN A 76 -17.56 19.29 -11.56
C GLN A 76 -16.78 19.18 -10.26
N ALA A 77 -17.49 19.14 -9.13
CA ALA A 77 -16.88 18.85 -7.84
C ALA A 77 -16.28 17.44 -7.84
N LEU A 78 -15.10 17.30 -7.22
CA LEU A 78 -14.37 16.03 -7.17
C LEU A 78 -15.07 15.06 -6.21
N PRO A 79 -15.60 13.92 -6.69
CA PRO A 79 -16.47 13.05 -5.89
C PRO A 79 -15.72 12.13 -4.93
N HIS A 80 -14.42 11.89 -5.15
CA HIS A 80 -13.66 10.84 -4.43
C HIS A 80 -12.42 11.38 -3.75
N ILE A 81 -12.11 10.83 -2.57
CA ILE A 81 -10.88 11.12 -1.82
C ILE A 81 -9.83 10.02 -2.08
N PHE A 82 -10.24 8.76 -1.98
CA PHE A 82 -9.33 7.62 -2.00
C PHE A 82 -9.00 7.13 -3.42
N THR A 83 -8.35 8.01 -4.18
CA THR A 83 -7.79 7.67 -5.49
C THR A 83 -6.41 7.03 -5.36
N ASN A 84 -5.92 6.38 -6.43
CA ASN A 84 -4.55 5.85 -6.45
C ASN A 84 -3.47 6.90 -6.19
N PRO A 85 -3.51 8.11 -6.80
CA PRO A 85 -2.58 9.18 -6.46
C PRO A 85 -2.61 9.54 -4.99
N PHE A 86 -3.80 9.70 -4.38
CA PHE A 86 -3.93 9.98 -2.95
C PHE A 86 -3.21 8.93 -2.10
N SER A 87 -3.48 7.65 -2.35
CA SER A 87 -2.88 6.55 -1.60
C SER A 87 -1.37 6.48 -1.77
N ASN A 88 -0.87 6.70 -2.99
CA ASN A 88 0.57 6.63 -3.27
C ASN A 88 1.35 7.79 -2.67
N PHE A 89 0.82 9.03 -2.76
CA PHE A 89 1.54 10.21 -2.30
C PHE A 89 1.39 10.45 -0.79
N PHE A 90 0.23 10.18 -0.22
CA PHE A 90 -0.04 10.52 1.18
C PHE A 90 0.07 9.31 2.13
N CYS A 91 -0.36 8.13 1.69
CA CYS A 91 -0.35 6.97 2.58
C CYS A 91 0.94 6.15 2.47
N ASN A 92 1.46 5.95 1.24
CA ASN A 92 2.60 5.08 0.96
C ASN A 92 3.81 5.87 0.45
N PHE A 93 4.20 6.92 1.15
CA PHE A 93 5.32 7.77 0.76
C PHE A 93 6.63 6.98 0.61
N GLY A 94 7.08 6.83 -0.63
CA GLY A 94 8.26 6.02 -0.98
C GLY A 94 7.99 4.52 -1.11
N GLY A 95 6.73 4.12 -1.37
CA GLY A 95 6.29 2.74 -1.52
C GLY A 95 5.64 2.15 -0.28
N GLY A 96 5.24 0.89 -0.36
CA GLY A 96 4.56 0.21 0.73
C GLY A 96 5.33 0.29 2.05
N GLY A 97 4.62 0.59 3.13
CA GLY A 97 5.22 0.80 4.45
C GLY A 97 5.80 2.21 4.67
N SER A 98 5.59 3.16 3.74
CA SER A 98 6.15 4.52 3.80
C SER A 98 7.68 4.53 3.97
N THR A 99 8.35 3.65 3.24
CA THR A 99 9.77 3.32 3.43
C THR A 99 10.73 4.47 3.17
N LEU A 100 10.34 5.53 2.46
CA LEU A 100 11.20 6.71 2.28
C LEU A 100 11.50 7.40 3.62
N SER A 101 10.56 7.42 4.55
CA SER A 101 10.79 7.92 5.92
C SER A 101 11.88 7.11 6.63
N LEU A 102 11.85 5.79 6.47
CA LEU A 102 12.89 4.90 7.01
C LEU A 102 14.25 5.19 6.37
N VAL A 103 14.31 5.41 5.06
CA VAL A 103 15.55 5.78 4.36
C VAL A 103 16.15 7.08 4.91
N ILE A 104 15.31 8.09 5.17
CA ILE A 104 15.76 9.35 5.78
C ILE A 104 16.37 9.10 7.17
N VAL A 105 15.72 8.27 7.99
CA VAL A 105 16.24 7.89 9.31
C VAL A 105 17.57 7.12 9.19
N MET A 106 17.68 6.20 8.23
CA MET A 106 18.92 5.44 7.98
C MET A 106 20.09 6.36 7.61
N LEU A 107 19.84 7.39 6.83
CA LEU A 107 20.88 8.35 6.40
C LEU A 107 21.27 9.33 7.51
N GLY A 108 20.29 9.86 8.24
CA GLY A 108 20.50 10.91 9.23
C GLY A 108 20.93 10.39 10.59
N PHE A 109 20.29 9.35 11.08
CA PHE A 109 20.39 8.96 12.50
C PHE A 109 21.16 7.64 12.74
N CYS A 110 21.29 6.76 11.76
CA CYS A 110 22.01 5.50 11.97
C CYS A 110 23.53 5.71 12.04
N LYS A 111 24.17 5.02 12.96
CA LYS A 111 25.65 5.03 13.12
C LYS A 111 26.33 4.01 12.21
N SER A 112 25.64 2.93 11.86
CA SER A 112 26.18 1.84 11.04
C SER A 112 26.42 2.30 9.59
N GLN A 113 27.66 2.16 9.12
CA GLN A 113 28.02 2.48 7.74
C GLN A 113 27.28 1.60 6.72
N ARG A 114 27.07 0.32 7.06
CA ARG A 114 26.30 -0.60 6.22
C ARG A 114 24.86 -0.11 6.00
N ILE A 115 24.19 0.33 7.06
CA ILE A 115 22.82 0.87 6.97
C ILE A 115 22.80 2.18 6.19
N LYS A 116 23.78 3.07 6.40
CA LYS A 116 23.89 4.30 5.62
C LYS A 116 24.12 4.04 4.12
N GLN A 117 24.94 3.06 3.77
CA GLN A 117 25.16 2.68 2.37
C GLN A 117 23.87 2.16 1.73
N LEU A 118 23.14 1.29 2.43
CA LEU A 118 21.83 0.82 1.97
C LEU A 118 20.85 1.99 1.77
N GLY A 119 20.81 2.92 2.72
CA GLY A 119 20.00 4.14 2.61
C GLY A 119 20.35 4.97 1.37
N ARG A 120 21.65 5.16 1.08
CA ARG A 120 22.12 5.88 -0.12
C ARG A 120 21.69 5.19 -1.43
N LEU A 121 21.73 3.87 -1.47
CA LEU A 121 21.28 3.09 -2.63
C LEU A 121 19.77 3.12 -2.80
N SER A 122 19.03 3.28 -1.71
CA SER A 122 17.58 3.18 -1.69
C SER A 122 16.87 4.54 -1.83
N ILE A 123 17.56 5.67 -1.69
CA ILE A 123 16.90 6.98 -1.70
C ILE A 123 16.31 7.30 -3.07
N VAL A 124 17.05 7.05 -4.14
CA VAL A 124 16.61 7.34 -5.51
C VAL A 124 15.41 6.43 -5.89
N PRO A 125 15.51 5.10 -5.77
CA PRO A 125 14.33 4.24 -5.96
C PRO A 125 13.14 4.63 -5.07
N GLY A 126 13.40 4.96 -3.79
CA GLY A 126 12.36 5.32 -2.83
C GLY A 126 11.58 6.58 -3.21
N ILE A 127 12.20 7.58 -3.84
CA ILE A 127 11.49 8.76 -4.37
C ILE A 127 10.47 8.37 -5.43
N PHE A 128 10.76 7.33 -6.22
CA PHE A 128 9.85 6.80 -7.24
C PHE A 128 8.88 5.71 -6.71
N GLY A 129 8.83 5.51 -5.40
CA GLY A 129 7.93 4.52 -4.78
C GLY A 129 8.43 3.07 -4.84
N ILE A 130 9.69 2.85 -5.22
CA ILE A 130 10.31 1.53 -5.29
C ILE A 130 10.99 1.22 -3.96
N ASN A 131 10.39 0.32 -3.18
CA ASN A 131 10.82 0.00 -1.81
C ASN A 131 11.54 -1.35 -1.65
N GLU A 132 11.66 -2.13 -2.71
CA GLU A 132 12.29 -3.44 -2.72
C GLU A 132 13.74 -3.42 -2.18
N PRO A 133 14.59 -2.42 -2.49
CA PRO A 133 15.93 -2.36 -1.92
C PRO A 133 15.93 -2.29 -0.39
N ILE A 134 14.93 -1.62 0.20
CA ILE A 134 14.78 -1.56 1.66
C ILE A 134 14.22 -2.86 2.21
N ILE A 135 13.18 -3.40 1.61
CA ILE A 135 12.49 -4.61 2.11
C ILE A 135 13.44 -5.80 2.16
N PHE A 136 14.27 -5.95 1.13
CA PHE A 136 15.20 -7.08 1.03
C PHE A 136 16.61 -6.77 1.56
N GLY A 137 17.04 -5.50 1.54
CA GLY A 137 18.35 -5.11 2.03
C GLY A 137 18.40 -4.89 3.55
N LEU A 138 17.33 -4.37 4.13
CA LEU A 138 17.07 -4.38 5.57
C LEU A 138 16.13 -5.57 5.81
N PRO A 139 16.38 -6.46 6.78
CA PRO A 139 15.54 -7.63 6.99
C PRO A 139 14.16 -7.23 7.54
N VAL A 140 13.29 -6.73 6.65
CA VAL A 140 11.90 -6.35 6.96
C VAL A 140 11.01 -7.60 6.97
N VAL A 141 11.25 -8.49 5.99
CA VAL A 141 10.50 -9.74 5.84
C VAL A 141 10.66 -10.61 7.08
N LEU A 142 9.54 -11.05 7.65
CA LEU A 142 9.44 -11.88 8.86
C LEU A 142 10.12 -11.28 10.10
N ASN A 143 10.36 -9.99 10.12
CA ASN A 143 10.90 -9.29 11.28
C ASN A 143 9.77 -8.59 12.06
N PRO A 144 9.34 -9.12 13.20
CA PRO A 144 8.19 -8.59 13.92
C PRO A 144 8.43 -7.19 14.50
N ILE A 145 9.68 -6.82 14.77
CA ILE A 145 10.02 -5.49 15.30
C ILE A 145 9.80 -4.42 14.23
N ILE A 146 10.22 -4.68 13.00
CA ILE A 146 10.04 -3.75 11.89
C ILE A 146 8.62 -3.80 11.32
N ALA A 147 7.95 -4.95 11.40
CA ALA A 147 6.58 -5.13 10.91
C ALA A 147 5.59 -4.16 11.57
N ILE A 148 5.75 -3.91 12.88
CA ILE A 148 4.85 -3.01 13.61
C ILE A 148 4.82 -1.61 12.99
N PRO A 149 5.94 -0.86 12.90
CA PRO A 149 5.93 0.46 12.27
C PRO A 149 5.62 0.38 10.76
N PHE A 150 6.05 -0.68 10.08
CA PHE A 150 5.82 -0.88 8.66
C PHE A 150 4.32 -0.98 8.30
N ILE A 151 3.52 -1.57 9.19
CA ILE A 151 2.07 -1.67 9.03
C ILE A 151 1.37 -0.41 9.55
N LEU A 152 1.77 0.09 10.73
CA LEU A 152 1.06 1.18 11.39
C LEU A 152 1.26 2.53 10.72
N VAL A 153 2.46 2.84 10.21
CA VAL A 153 2.76 4.16 9.62
C VAL A 153 1.87 4.48 8.43
N PRO A 154 1.70 3.61 7.41
CA PRO A 154 0.76 3.88 6.32
C PRO A 154 -0.69 4.05 6.77
N MET A 155 -1.12 3.29 7.77
CA MET A 155 -2.48 3.42 8.33
C MET A 155 -2.66 4.77 9.04
N MET A 156 -1.66 5.20 9.81
CA MET A 156 -1.69 6.54 10.44
C MET A 156 -1.69 7.65 9.39
N ASN A 157 -0.85 7.54 8.36
CA ASN A 157 -0.81 8.48 7.26
C ASN A 157 -2.17 8.56 6.54
N LEU A 158 -2.81 7.41 6.30
CA LEU A 158 -4.14 7.34 5.70
C LEU A 158 -5.17 8.13 6.53
N ILE A 159 -5.21 7.91 7.84
CA ILE A 159 -6.16 8.57 8.74
C ILE A 159 -5.87 10.09 8.80
N LEU A 160 -4.60 10.47 8.97
CA LEU A 160 -4.21 11.87 9.05
C LEU A 160 -4.50 12.63 7.75
N SER A 161 -4.19 12.02 6.60
CA SER A 161 -4.45 12.61 5.29
C SER A 161 -5.95 12.73 5.02
N TYR A 162 -6.73 11.73 5.41
CA TYR A 162 -8.19 11.79 5.31
C TYR A 162 -8.76 12.94 6.16
N CYS A 163 -8.33 13.05 7.43
CA CYS A 163 -8.77 14.15 8.29
C CYS A 163 -8.35 15.53 7.77
N ALA A 164 -7.26 15.62 7.04
CA ALA A 164 -6.80 16.87 6.44
C ALA A 164 -7.56 17.27 5.16
N THR A 165 -8.30 16.34 4.56
CA THR A 165 -9.12 16.58 3.34
C THR A 165 -10.58 16.86 3.64
N LEU A 166 -11.02 16.66 4.88
CA LEU A 166 -12.36 16.99 5.36
C LEU A 166 -12.48 18.48 5.71
#